data_65389e7b5ca2907c9f33f34ea5024178
#
_entry.id   65389e7b5ca2907c9f33f34ea5024178
#
_cell.length_a   1.000
_cell.length_b   1.000
_cell.length_c   1.000
_cell.angle_alpha   90.00
_cell.angle_beta   90.00
_cell.angle_gamma   90.00
#
_symmetry.space_group_name_H-M   'P 1'
#
loop_
_entity.id
_entity.type
_entity.pdbx_description
1 polymer ?
#
loop_
_entity_poly.entity_id
_entity_poly.type
_entity_poly.pdbx_seq_one_letter_code
_entity_poly.pdbx_strand_id
1 'polypeptide(L)'
;KHATLSWGGDVAEMISGLVFNPKALGEDFNVCSSEHHSWGEIAEYYHDICKLEAVWVPKEDYYKILGAHEFNPGLRWQLEYARLFQRISDNSKVLAATGLKQENFRTLYDGLKHEIQKFPEQFNWPESTKPAYERMDNYLKERKQ
;
A
#
# COMPACT_ATOMS: atom_id res chain seq x y z
N LYS A 1 9.87 -5.72 -7.81
CA LYS A 1 8.53 -6.36 -7.69
C LYS A 1 7.49 -5.26 -7.66
N HIS A 2 6.36 -5.49 -8.29
CA HIS A 2 5.29 -4.52 -8.44
C HIS A 2 4.08 -4.91 -7.59
N ALA A 3 3.35 -3.91 -7.13
CA ALA A 3 2.07 -4.08 -6.46
C ALA A 3 1.04 -3.14 -7.07
N THR A 4 -0.20 -3.60 -7.18
CA THR A 4 -1.34 -2.73 -7.45
C THR A 4 -1.73 -2.05 -6.15
N LEU A 5 -1.66 -0.73 -6.15
CA LEU A 5 -2.14 0.14 -5.08
C LEU A 5 -3.19 1.07 -5.65
N SER A 6 -4.23 1.34 -4.89
CA SER A 6 -5.36 2.14 -5.35
C SER A 6 -5.69 3.22 -4.33
N TRP A 7 -6.08 4.38 -4.80
CA TRP A 7 -6.63 5.40 -3.91
C TRP A 7 -8.02 4.99 -3.40
N GLY A 8 -8.28 5.20 -2.11
CA GLY A 8 -9.52 4.76 -1.47
C GLY A 8 -10.79 5.37 -2.06
N GLY A 9 -10.71 6.58 -2.61
CA GLY A 9 -11.84 7.23 -3.28
C GLY A 9 -12.28 6.50 -4.54
N ASP A 10 -11.34 6.08 -5.40
CA ASP A 10 -11.65 5.30 -6.61
C ASP A 10 -12.21 3.92 -6.25
N VAL A 11 -11.68 3.29 -5.20
CA VAL A 11 -12.21 2.02 -4.67
C VAL A 11 -13.66 2.19 -4.21
N ALA A 12 -13.96 3.27 -3.50
CA ALA A 12 -15.32 3.58 -3.04
C ALA A 12 -16.27 3.81 -4.22
N GLU A 13 -15.84 4.48 -5.27
CA GLU A 13 -16.64 4.71 -6.48
C GLU A 13 -16.97 3.40 -7.19
N MET A 14 -15.97 2.52 -7.37
CA MET A 14 -16.18 1.19 -7.96
C MET A 14 -17.15 0.35 -7.12
N ILE A 15 -17.01 0.33 -5.79
CA ILE A 15 -17.93 -0.38 -4.89
C ILE A 15 -19.33 0.19 -5.03
N SER A 16 -19.51 1.51 -5.03
CA SER A 16 -20.81 2.16 -5.19
C SER A 16 -21.49 1.78 -6.51
N GLY A 17 -20.73 1.67 -7.60
CA GLY A 17 -21.23 1.23 -8.91
C GLY A 17 -21.64 -0.23 -8.96
N LEU A 18 -21.21 -1.07 -8.02
CA LEU A 18 -21.63 -2.47 -7.89
C LEU A 18 -22.87 -2.64 -7.01
N VAL A 19 -23.17 -1.69 -6.13
CA VAL A 19 -24.34 -1.76 -5.24
C VAL A 19 -25.62 -1.69 -6.09
N PHE A 20 -26.52 -2.65 -5.88
CA PHE A 20 -27.75 -2.83 -6.67
C PHE A 20 -27.53 -3.05 -8.18
N ASN A 21 -26.33 -3.36 -8.61
CA ASN A 21 -26.04 -3.67 -10.01
C ASN A 21 -26.38 -5.15 -10.30
N PRO A 22 -27.30 -5.45 -11.22
CA PRO A 22 -27.64 -6.83 -11.53
C PRO A 22 -26.46 -7.66 -12.04
N LYS A 23 -25.45 -7.04 -12.65
CA LYS A 23 -24.23 -7.70 -13.13
C LYS A 23 -23.29 -8.12 -11.99
N ALA A 24 -23.55 -7.65 -10.77
CA ALA A 24 -22.75 -7.99 -9.61
C ALA A 24 -23.28 -9.20 -8.82
N LEU A 25 -24.48 -9.67 -9.13
CA LEU A 25 -25.10 -10.76 -8.40
C LEU A 25 -24.36 -12.10 -8.61
N GLY A 26 -23.82 -12.66 -7.52
CA GLY A 26 -23.10 -13.93 -7.55
C GLY A 26 -21.69 -13.84 -8.15
N GLU A 27 -21.15 -12.63 -8.32
CA GLU A 27 -19.87 -12.38 -8.95
C GLU A 27 -18.85 -11.80 -7.97
N ASP A 28 -17.58 -12.17 -8.14
CA ASP A 28 -16.45 -11.61 -7.42
C ASP A 28 -15.72 -10.56 -8.28
N PHE A 29 -15.26 -9.47 -7.67
CA PHE A 29 -14.56 -8.39 -8.36
C PHE A 29 -13.25 -8.01 -7.69
N ASN A 30 -12.21 -7.80 -8.48
CA ASN A 30 -11.05 -7.04 -8.06
C ASN A 30 -11.37 -5.55 -8.15
N VAL A 31 -11.50 -4.90 -7.01
CA VAL A 31 -11.81 -3.47 -6.92
C VAL A 31 -10.50 -2.72 -6.69
N CYS A 32 -9.84 -2.35 -7.77
CA CYS A 32 -8.52 -1.72 -7.75
C CYS A 32 -8.30 -0.85 -8.99
N SER A 33 -7.26 0.00 -8.98
CA SER A 33 -6.77 0.65 -10.19
C SER A 33 -6.05 -0.35 -11.10
N SER A 34 -5.80 0.02 -12.35
CA SER A 34 -4.93 -0.75 -13.25
C SER A 34 -3.45 -0.44 -13.05
N GLU A 35 -3.11 0.58 -12.26
CA GLU A 35 -1.73 0.96 -12.03
C GLU A 35 -1.02 -0.06 -11.12
N HIS A 36 0.24 -0.29 -11.42
CA HIS A 36 1.10 -1.14 -10.60
C HIS A 36 2.51 -0.57 -10.57
N HIS A 37 3.02 -0.41 -9.37
CA HIS A 37 4.28 0.28 -9.12
C HIS A 37 5.24 -0.60 -8.33
N SER A 38 6.53 -0.41 -8.58
CA SER A 38 7.57 -0.97 -7.73
C SER A 38 7.65 -0.19 -6.41
N TRP A 39 8.19 -0.82 -5.38
CA TRP A 39 8.45 -0.11 -4.11
C TRP A 39 9.45 1.04 -4.27
N GLY A 40 10.33 0.98 -5.31
CA GLY A 40 11.22 2.08 -5.66
C GLY A 40 10.46 3.30 -6.12
N GLU A 41 9.57 3.15 -7.11
CA GLU A 41 8.73 4.25 -7.60
C GLU A 41 7.84 4.84 -6.50
N ILE A 42 7.29 3.99 -5.63
CA ILE A 42 6.49 4.46 -4.49
C ILE A 42 7.36 5.30 -3.53
N ALA A 43 8.59 4.88 -3.26
CA ALA A 43 9.53 5.64 -2.44
C ALA A 43 9.88 6.99 -3.07
N GLU A 44 10.07 7.05 -4.38
CA GLU A 44 10.30 8.29 -5.15
C GLU A 44 9.09 9.23 -5.05
N TYR A 45 7.86 8.71 -5.13
CA TYR A 45 6.65 9.50 -4.95
C TYR A 45 6.60 10.14 -3.56
N TYR A 46 6.88 9.39 -2.50
CA TYR A 46 6.93 9.95 -1.14
C TYR A 46 8.05 10.97 -0.97
N HIS A 47 9.23 10.71 -1.58
CA HIS A 47 10.31 11.68 -1.57
C HIS A 47 9.92 12.98 -2.25
N ASP A 48 9.30 12.92 -3.42
CA ASP A 48 8.86 14.10 -4.16
C ASP A 48 7.78 14.90 -3.39
N ILE A 49 6.79 14.22 -2.85
CA ILE A 49 5.62 14.86 -2.20
C ILE A 49 5.99 15.45 -0.83
N CYS A 50 6.71 14.72 0.02
CA CYS A 50 6.92 15.10 1.42
C CYS A 50 8.38 14.95 1.90
N LYS A 51 9.34 14.78 0.98
CA LYS A 51 10.77 14.64 1.27
C LYS A 51 11.11 13.48 2.20
N LEU A 52 10.30 12.42 2.18
CA LEU A 52 10.57 11.22 2.95
C LEU A 52 11.77 10.49 2.34
N GLU A 53 12.77 10.20 3.18
CA GLU A 53 13.96 9.44 2.79
C GLU A 53 13.73 7.94 3.03
N ALA A 54 13.73 7.15 1.96
CA ALA A 54 13.57 5.71 2.06
C ALA A 54 14.90 5.02 2.36
N VAL A 55 14.91 4.11 3.31
CA VAL A 55 16.08 3.27 3.62
C VAL A 55 15.79 1.83 3.21
N TRP A 56 16.61 1.31 2.31
CA TRP A 56 16.51 -0.08 1.86
C TRP A 56 17.21 -1.01 2.85
N VAL A 57 16.45 -1.93 3.40
CA VAL A 57 16.89 -2.86 4.44
C VAL A 57 16.86 -4.29 3.87
N PRO A 58 17.88 -5.13 4.12
CA PRO A 58 17.83 -6.55 3.79
C PRO A 58 16.59 -7.21 4.41
N LYS A 59 15.96 -8.11 3.67
CA LYS A 59 14.71 -8.76 4.07
C LYS A 59 14.78 -9.40 5.47
N GLU A 60 15.85 -10.10 5.76
CA GLU A 60 16.02 -10.77 7.06
C GLU A 60 16.19 -9.79 8.23
N ASP A 61 16.84 -8.66 8.01
CA ASP A 61 16.94 -7.60 9.02
C ASP A 61 15.57 -6.93 9.23
N TYR A 62 14.83 -6.72 8.16
CA TYR A 62 13.47 -6.17 8.25
C TYR A 62 12.53 -7.09 9.06
N TYR A 63 12.65 -8.40 8.91
CA TYR A 63 11.90 -9.34 9.75
C TYR A 63 12.25 -9.21 11.22
N LYS A 64 13.53 -9.08 11.57
CA LYS A 64 13.97 -8.86 12.96
C LYS A 64 13.40 -7.55 13.52
N ILE A 65 13.48 -6.46 12.75
CA ILE A 65 12.96 -5.15 13.14
C ILE A 65 11.45 -5.22 13.44
N LEU A 66 10.68 -5.89 12.59
CA LEU A 66 9.23 -6.02 12.78
C LEU A 66 8.84 -7.08 13.82
N GLY A 67 9.78 -7.90 14.28
CA GLY A 67 9.46 -9.04 15.14
C GLY A 67 8.79 -10.21 14.41
N ALA A 68 8.99 -10.30 13.10
CA ALA A 68 8.49 -11.37 12.23
C ALA A 68 9.43 -12.58 12.25
N HIS A 69 9.78 -13.06 13.43
CA HIS A 69 10.62 -14.24 13.65
C HIS A 69 9.77 -15.52 13.74
N GLU A 70 10.39 -16.64 14.10
CA GLU A 70 9.74 -17.96 14.15
C GLU A 70 8.47 -18.02 15.02
N PHE A 71 8.41 -17.20 16.08
CA PHE A 71 7.25 -17.11 16.98
C PHE A 71 6.10 -16.25 16.42
N ASN A 72 6.28 -15.58 15.28
CA ASN A 72 5.23 -14.83 14.60
C ASN A 72 5.17 -15.19 13.09
N PRO A 73 4.86 -16.46 12.77
CA PRO A 73 4.88 -16.93 11.39
C PRO A 73 3.84 -16.22 10.50
N GLY A 74 2.74 -15.74 11.07
CA GLY A 74 1.71 -15.01 10.33
C GLY A 74 2.21 -13.70 9.74
N LEU A 75 3.02 -12.93 10.49
CA LEU A 75 3.60 -11.69 9.99
C LEU A 75 4.63 -11.95 8.89
N ARG A 76 5.49 -12.97 9.05
CA ARG A 76 6.44 -13.38 8.02
C ARG A 76 5.74 -13.82 6.74
N TRP A 77 4.72 -14.63 6.87
CA TRP A 77 3.90 -15.09 5.75
C TRP A 77 3.27 -13.91 4.99
N GLN A 78 2.69 -12.94 5.72
CA GLN A 78 2.09 -11.75 5.13
C GLN A 78 3.12 -10.91 4.36
N LEU A 79 4.34 -10.79 4.87
CA LEU A 79 5.40 -10.06 4.18
C LEU A 79 5.83 -10.79 2.90
N GLU A 80 6.12 -12.09 2.99
CA GLU A 80 6.66 -12.86 1.86
C GLU A 80 5.63 -13.04 0.73
N TYR A 81 4.41 -13.43 1.07
CA TYR A 81 3.38 -13.81 0.09
C TYR A 81 2.37 -12.71 -0.24
N ALA A 82 2.41 -11.59 0.48
CA ALA A 82 1.61 -10.43 0.16
C ALA A 82 2.45 -9.22 -0.25
N ARG A 83 3.28 -8.69 0.64
CA ARG A 83 3.95 -7.40 0.41
C ARG A 83 5.19 -7.50 -0.48
N LEU A 84 5.97 -8.56 -0.35
CA LEU A 84 7.17 -8.82 -1.15
C LEU A 84 6.90 -9.68 -2.38
N PHE A 85 5.67 -10.13 -2.56
CA PHE A 85 5.24 -10.85 -3.75
C PHE A 85 4.86 -9.87 -4.87
N GLN A 86 5.04 -10.28 -6.12
CA GLN A 86 4.57 -9.49 -7.24
C GLN A 86 3.06 -9.67 -7.37
N ARG A 87 2.32 -8.57 -7.23
CA ARG A 87 0.86 -8.57 -7.32
C ARG A 87 0.42 -7.50 -8.31
N ILE A 88 -0.02 -7.97 -9.45
CA ILE A 88 -0.64 -7.14 -10.49
C ILE A 88 -2.08 -7.63 -10.60
N SER A 89 -3.01 -6.74 -10.26
CA SER A 89 -4.44 -7.05 -10.28
C SER A 89 -5.09 -6.44 -11.53
N ASP A 90 -6.04 -7.16 -12.08
CA ASP A 90 -6.84 -6.71 -13.21
C ASP A 90 -8.21 -6.22 -12.71
N ASN A 91 -8.61 -5.03 -13.13
CA ASN A 91 -9.88 -4.38 -12.79
C ASN A 91 -10.87 -4.33 -13.95
N SER A 92 -10.58 -4.95 -15.08
CA SER A 92 -11.41 -4.90 -16.28
C SER A 92 -12.86 -5.34 -16.03
N LYS A 93 -13.03 -6.34 -15.17
CA LYS A 93 -14.35 -6.87 -14.81
C LYS A 93 -15.21 -5.85 -14.06
N VAL A 94 -14.64 -5.13 -13.07
CA VAL A 94 -15.40 -4.11 -12.34
C VAL A 94 -15.73 -2.92 -13.24
N LEU A 95 -14.81 -2.51 -14.10
CA LEU A 95 -15.05 -1.43 -15.07
C LEU A 95 -16.17 -1.79 -16.04
N ALA A 96 -16.16 -3.01 -16.59
CA ALA A 96 -17.23 -3.48 -17.50
C ALA A 96 -18.59 -3.60 -16.79
N ALA A 97 -18.63 -3.93 -15.52
CA ALA A 97 -19.86 -4.03 -14.75
C ALA A 97 -20.43 -2.65 -14.42
N THR A 98 -19.58 -1.72 -13.98
CA THR A 98 -20.00 -0.39 -13.49
C THR A 98 -20.12 0.67 -14.60
N GLY A 99 -19.46 0.46 -15.73
CA GLY A 99 -19.34 1.46 -16.80
C GLY A 99 -18.32 2.57 -16.50
N LEU A 100 -17.57 2.46 -15.38
CA LEU A 100 -16.50 3.38 -15.04
C LEU A 100 -15.31 3.20 -16.00
N LYS A 101 -14.51 4.24 -16.14
CA LYS A 101 -13.33 4.24 -16.99
C LYS A 101 -12.07 4.51 -16.17
N GLN A 102 -11.00 3.77 -16.47
CA GLN A 102 -9.71 3.92 -15.77
C GLN A 102 -9.16 5.35 -15.84
N GLU A 103 -9.38 6.04 -16.95
CA GLU A 103 -8.93 7.42 -17.17
C GLU A 103 -9.54 8.46 -16.22
N ASN A 104 -10.65 8.12 -15.56
CA ASN A 104 -11.34 8.98 -14.60
C ASN A 104 -10.80 8.81 -13.18
N PHE A 105 -9.99 7.80 -12.94
CA PHE A 105 -9.42 7.53 -11.63
C PHE A 105 -8.14 8.33 -11.40
N ARG A 106 -7.85 8.58 -10.15
CA ARG A 106 -6.58 9.23 -9.77
C ARG A 106 -5.40 8.30 -10.02
N THR A 107 -4.29 8.88 -10.45
CA THR A 107 -3.02 8.17 -10.40
C THR A 107 -2.65 7.89 -8.94
N LEU A 108 -1.82 6.89 -8.69
CA LEU A 108 -1.31 6.63 -7.35
C LEU A 108 -0.58 7.86 -6.78
N TYR A 109 0.21 8.56 -7.62
CA TYR A 109 0.90 9.77 -7.22
C TYR A 109 -0.07 10.86 -6.73
N ASP A 110 -1.12 11.16 -7.48
CA ASP A 110 -2.10 12.18 -7.12
C ASP A 110 -2.92 11.77 -5.89
N GLY A 111 -3.23 10.48 -5.74
CA GLY A 111 -3.88 9.94 -4.56
C GLY A 111 -3.02 10.13 -3.30
N LEU A 112 -1.74 9.77 -3.35
CA LEU A 112 -0.78 9.96 -2.25
C LEU A 112 -0.62 11.44 -1.91
N LYS A 113 -0.44 12.29 -2.90
CA LYS A 113 -0.32 13.74 -2.71
C LYS A 113 -1.55 14.32 -2.01
N HIS A 114 -2.75 13.91 -2.44
CA HIS A 114 -4.00 14.35 -1.84
C HIS A 114 -4.13 13.95 -0.37
N GLU A 115 -3.75 12.71 -0.02
CA GLU A 115 -3.83 12.24 1.37
C GLU A 115 -2.76 12.88 2.25
N ILE A 116 -1.53 12.99 1.76
CA ILE A 116 -0.42 13.61 2.53
C ILE A 116 -0.72 15.08 2.84
N GLN A 117 -1.33 15.82 1.91
CA GLN A 117 -1.72 17.22 2.14
C GLN A 117 -2.78 17.39 3.23
N LYS A 118 -3.55 16.35 3.52
CA LYS A 118 -4.57 16.33 4.57
C LYS A 118 -4.07 15.75 5.89
N PHE A 119 -2.84 15.21 5.90
CA PHE A 119 -2.30 14.59 7.09
C PHE A 119 -2.09 15.66 8.18
N PRO A 120 -2.52 15.40 9.41
CA PRO A 120 -2.39 16.38 10.47
C PRO A 120 -0.92 16.64 10.81
N GLU A 121 -0.56 17.89 11.12
CA GLU A 121 0.80 18.26 11.54
C GLU A 121 1.27 17.50 12.77
N GLN A 122 0.34 17.17 13.68
CA GLN A 122 0.60 16.35 14.84
C GLN A 122 -0.19 15.05 14.73
N PHE A 123 0.52 13.95 14.63
CA PHE A 123 -0.05 12.61 14.60
C PHE A 123 0.47 11.78 15.76
N ASN A 124 -0.44 11.26 16.58
CA ASN A 124 -0.09 10.37 17.66
C ASN A 124 -0.10 8.92 17.18
N TRP A 125 1.08 8.36 17.01
CA TRP A 125 1.22 6.96 16.65
C TRP A 125 0.64 6.06 17.74
N PRO A 126 -0.07 4.97 17.39
CA PRO A 126 -0.55 4.01 18.36
C PRO A 126 0.58 3.47 19.23
N GLU A 127 0.37 3.33 20.53
CA GLU A 127 1.36 2.79 21.47
C GLU A 127 1.90 1.42 21.01
N SER A 128 1.06 0.58 20.40
CA SER A 128 1.43 -0.73 19.86
C SER A 128 2.49 -0.69 18.77
N THR A 129 2.69 0.44 18.10
CA THR A 129 3.69 0.60 17.02
C THR A 129 5.04 1.09 17.51
N LYS A 130 5.11 1.70 18.70
CA LYS A 130 6.34 2.28 19.26
C LYS A 130 7.51 1.31 19.32
N PRO A 131 7.37 0.05 19.80
CA PRO A 131 8.50 -0.87 19.86
C PRO A 131 9.11 -1.19 18.49
N ALA A 132 8.30 -1.18 17.41
CA ALA A 132 8.81 -1.38 16.07
C ALA A 132 9.62 -0.17 15.58
N TYR A 133 9.15 1.04 15.83
CA TYR A 133 9.87 2.27 15.48
C TYR A 133 11.18 2.41 16.25
N GLU A 134 11.20 2.11 17.55
CA GLU A 134 12.42 2.10 18.33
C GLU A 134 13.48 1.13 17.77
N ARG A 135 13.07 -0.06 17.34
CA ARG A 135 13.97 -1.01 16.67
C ARG A 135 14.46 -0.49 15.32
N MET A 136 13.62 0.18 14.55
CA MET A 136 14.02 0.81 13.29
C MET A 136 15.06 1.90 13.51
N ASP A 137 14.84 2.78 14.48
CA ASP A 137 15.77 3.87 14.82
C ASP A 137 17.11 3.34 15.30
N ASN A 138 17.11 2.30 16.13
CA ASN A 138 18.35 1.67 16.61
C ASN A 138 19.12 1.02 15.45
N TYR A 139 18.44 0.31 14.57
CA TYR A 139 19.05 -0.27 13.36
C TYR A 139 19.70 0.80 12.47
N LEU A 140 19.06 1.94 12.30
CA LEU A 140 19.61 3.05 11.51
C LEU A 140 20.82 3.71 12.17
N LYS A 141 20.85 3.82 13.50
CA LYS A 141 22.00 4.34 14.26
C LYS A 141 23.21 3.44 14.12
N GLU A 142 23.03 2.12 14.24
CA GLU A 142 24.13 1.13 14.11
C GLU A 142 24.77 1.12 12.71
N ARG A 143 24.01 1.42 11.67
CA ARG A 143 24.53 1.49 10.28
C ARG A 143 25.27 2.78 9.93
N LYS A 144 25.15 3.82 10.74
CA LYS A 144 25.85 5.10 10.53
C LYS A 144 27.24 5.13 11.19
N GLN A 145 27.59 4.10 11.94
CA GLN A 145 28.94 3.88 12.52
C GLN A 145 29.75 2.98 11.59
#